data_0abf8f0af7f8aa11d7474d053712a72a
#
_entry.id   0abf8f0af7f8aa11d7474d053712a72a
#
_cell.length_a   1.000
_cell.length_b   1.000
_cell.length_c   1.000
_cell.angle_alpha   90.00
_cell.angle_beta   90.00
_cell.angle_gamma   90.00
#
_symmetry.space_group_name_H-M   'P 1'
#
loop_
_entity.id
_entity.type
_entity.pdbx_description
1 polymer ?
#
loop_
_entity_poly.entity_id
_entity_poly.type
_entity_poly.pdbx_seq_one_letter_code
_entity_poly.pdbx_strand_id
1 'polypeptide(L)'
;MNERIKILAEQCWNNRPEGQLHFDNEKFAELIVRECVEQIQICSEQIKNDDGYADDNIWPIMQSIVDAVAIDVKQHFGVEE
;
A
#
# COMPACT_ATOMS: atom_id res chain seq x y z
N MET A 1 -16.55 8.88 4.10
CA MET A 1 -15.26 8.42 3.56
C MET A 1 -14.26 8.32 4.70
N ASN A 2 -13.39 7.33 4.66
CA ASN A 2 -12.38 7.10 5.68
C ASN A 2 -11.37 8.27 5.72
N GLU A 3 -10.96 8.67 6.93
CA GLU A 3 -10.00 9.76 7.11
C GLU A 3 -8.68 9.54 6.36
N ARG A 4 -8.19 8.29 6.32
CA ARG A 4 -6.94 7.99 5.63
C ARG A 4 -7.05 8.24 4.12
N ILE A 5 -8.16 7.82 3.52
CA ILE A 5 -8.42 8.09 2.09
C ILE A 5 -8.46 9.58 1.83
N LYS A 6 -9.09 10.33 2.73
CA LYS A 6 -9.21 11.77 2.63
C LYS A 6 -7.83 12.46 2.65
N ILE A 7 -6.97 12.05 3.58
CA ILE A 7 -5.60 12.57 3.69
C ILE A 7 -4.83 12.31 2.40
N LEU A 8 -4.92 11.09 1.86
CA LEU A 8 -4.24 10.74 0.62
C LEU A 8 -4.77 11.55 -0.56
N ALA A 9 -6.07 11.75 -0.61
CA ALA A 9 -6.70 12.56 -1.67
C ALA A 9 -6.22 14.01 -1.63
N GLU A 10 -6.08 14.57 -0.44
CA GLU A 10 -5.60 15.95 -0.28
C GLU A 10 -4.20 16.15 -0.84
N GLN A 11 -3.35 15.13 -0.81
CA GLN A 11 -1.99 15.19 -1.35
C GLN A 11 -1.95 15.18 -2.88
N CYS A 12 -3.08 14.91 -3.53
CA CYS A 12 -3.13 14.72 -4.97
C CYS A 12 -3.67 15.94 -5.74
N TRP A 13 -3.89 17.04 -5.05
CA TRP A 13 -4.29 18.29 -5.67
C TRP A 13 -3.07 19.10 -6.12
N ASN A 14 -3.06 19.47 -7.39
CA ASN A 14 -1.98 20.27 -7.96
C ASN A 14 -2.49 21.63 -8.41
N ASN A 15 -1.67 22.68 -8.18
CA ASN A 15 -1.93 23.99 -8.75
C ASN A 15 -1.41 24.05 -10.18
N ARG A 16 -2.27 24.47 -11.10
CA ARG A 16 -1.87 24.69 -12.49
C ARG A 16 -1.51 26.16 -12.71
N PRO A 17 -0.72 26.46 -13.74
CA PRO A 17 -0.34 27.86 -14.05
C PRO A 17 -1.53 28.79 -14.24
N GLU A 18 -2.67 28.27 -14.66
CA GLU A 18 -3.90 29.05 -14.86
C GLU A 18 -4.62 29.36 -13.55
N GLY A 19 -4.05 28.95 -12.40
CA GLY A 19 -4.68 29.17 -11.11
C GLY A 19 -5.78 28.17 -10.77
N GLN A 20 -5.96 27.13 -11.58
CA GLN A 20 -6.94 26.09 -11.34
C GLN A 20 -6.33 24.93 -10.57
N LEU A 21 -7.09 24.32 -9.66
CA LEU A 21 -6.69 23.11 -9.00
C LEU A 21 -6.99 21.91 -9.89
N HIS A 22 -6.04 20.99 -9.95
CA HIS A 22 -6.20 19.75 -10.69
C HIS A 22 -5.99 18.57 -9.77
N PHE A 23 -6.93 17.62 -9.77
CA PHE A 23 -6.80 16.39 -8.99
C PHE A 23 -6.05 15.37 -9.82
N ASP A 24 -4.92 14.89 -9.28
CA ASP A 24 -4.08 13.89 -9.93
C ASP A 24 -4.59 12.49 -9.61
N ASN A 25 -5.43 11.95 -10.48
CA ASN A 25 -6.03 10.63 -10.31
C ASN A 25 -4.97 9.52 -10.27
N GLU A 26 -3.95 9.62 -11.10
CA GLU A 26 -2.90 8.60 -11.17
C GLU A 26 -2.11 8.55 -9.87
N LYS A 27 -1.73 9.71 -9.37
CA LYS A 27 -1.03 9.81 -8.08
C LYS A 27 -1.88 9.24 -6.96
N PHE A 28 -3.17 9.55 -6.93
CA PHE A 28 -4.09 9.03 -5.93
C PHE A 28 -4.16 7.51 -5.98
N ALA A 29 -4.32 6.94 -7.17
CA ALA A 29 -4.35 5.49 -7.34
C ALA A 29 -3.05 4.83 -6.87
N GLU A 30 -1.90 5.39 -7.20
CA GLU A 30 -0.59 4.88 -6.76
C GLU A 30 -0.47 4.91 -5.24
N LEU A 31 -0.88 6.00 -4.61
CA LEU A 31 -0.82 6.13 -3.14
C LEU A 31 -1.72 5.09 -2.47
N ILE A 32 -2.92 4.85 -3.01
CA ILE A 32 -3.82 3.84 -2.47
C ILE A 32 -3.21 2.44 -2.58
N VAL A 33 -2.64 2.09 -3.73
CA VAL A 33 -2.01 0.78 -3.94
C VAL A 33 -0.83 0.60 -2.98
N ARG A 34 0.04 1.59 -2.84
CA ARG A 34 1.18 1.54 -1.91
C ARG A 34 0.72 1.35 -0.48
N GLU A 35 -0.31 2.08 -0.08
CA GLU A 35 -0.87 1.98 1.26
C GLU A 35 -1.43 0.57 1.53
N CYS A 36 -2.12 -0.02 0.54
CA CYS A 36 -2.64 -1.37 0.65
C CYS A 36 -1.51 -2.39 0.84
N VAL A 37 -0.44 -2.26 0.07
CA VAL A 37 0.72 -3.16 0.16
C VAL A 37 1.38 -3.03 1.54
N GLU A 38 1.56 -1.80 2.03
CA GLU A 38 2.11 -1.56 3.35
C GLU A 38 1.26 -2.20 4.45
N GLN A 39 -0.07 -2.06 4.35
CA GLN A 39 -0.98 -2.66 5.33
C GLN A 39 -0.92 -4.18 5.32
N ILE A 40 -0.75 -4.79 4.17
CA ILE A 40 -0.58 -6.24 4.08
C ILE A 40 0.68 -6.67 4.84
N GLN A 41 1.78 -5.95 4.66
CA GLN A 41 3.04 -6.24 5.33
C GLN A 41 2.96 -6.03 6.84
N ILE A 42 2.34 -4.94 7.27
CA ILE A 42 2.13 -4.65 8.70
C ILE A 42 1.25 -5.73 9.34
N CYS A 43 0.16 -6.09 8.69
CA CYS A 43 -0.74 -7.13 9.17
C CYS A 43 -0.03 -8.48 9.32
N SER A 44 0.80 -8.82 8.34
CA SER A 44 1.60 -10.04 8.37
C SER A 44 2.53 -10.07 9.59
N GLU A 45 3.21 -8.96 9.90
CA GLU A 45 4.08 -8.89 11.07
C GLU A 45 3.31 -8.96 12.38
N GLN A 46 2.13 -8.36 12.44
CA GLN A 46 1.28 -8.44 13.62
C GLN A 46 0.84 -9.88 13.88
N ILE A 47 0.47 -10.60 12.85
CA ILE A 47 0.10 -12.02 12.97
C ILE A 47 1.27 -12.84 13.51
N LYS A 48 2.48 -12.60 12.98
CA LYS A 48 3.68 -13.25 13.46
C LYS A 48 3.88 -13.06 14.96
N ASN A 49 3.73 -11.83 15.43
CA ASN A 49 4.02 -11.46 16.81
C ASN A 49 2.91 -11.88 17.77
N ASP A 50 1.65 -11.74 17.35
CA ASP A 50 0.50 -11.93 18.24
C ASP A 50 0.04 -13.38 18.31
N ASP A 51 0.12 -14.12 17.21
CA ASP A 51 -0.45 -15.46 17.08
C ASP A 51 0.57 -16.59 17.17
N GLY A 52 1.84 -16.26 17.46
CA GLY A 52 2.88 -17.25 17.63
C GLY A 52 3.35 -17.92 16.35
N TYR A 53 3.10 -17.30 15.21
CA TYR A 53 3.56 -17.81 13.91
C TYR A 53 5.04 -17.52 13.64
N ALA A 54 5.81 -17.22 14.67
CA ALA A 54 7.24 -16.94 14.54
C ALA A 54 8.09 -18.21 14.51
N ASP A 55 7.52 -19.35 14.10
CA ASP A 55 8.22 -20.60 13.91
C ASP A 55 9.18 -20.51 12.73
N ASP A 56 10.43 -20.91 12.94
CA ASP A 56 11.47 -20.81 11.92
C ASP A 56 11.19 -21.64 10.66
N ASN A 57 10.29 -22.62 10.74
CA ASN A 57 9.91 -23.45 9.61
C ASN A 57 8.72 -22.89 8.83
N ILE A 58 7.82 -22.21 9.52
CA ILE A 58 6.57 -21.73 8.95
C ILE A 58 6.69 -20.28 8.49
N TRP A 59 7.28 -19.43 9.31
CA TRP A 59 7.32 -18.00 9.04
C TRP A 59 8.00 -17.63 7.72
N PRO A 60 9.16 -18.20 7.37
CA PRO A 60 9.80 -17.88 6.08
C PRO A 60 8.91 -18.20 4.88
N ILE A 61 8.12 -19.27 4.95
CA ILE A 61 7.19 -19.64 3.89
C ILE A 61 6.06 -18.62 3.79
N MET A 62 5.48 -18.25 4.93
CA MET A 62 4.41 -17.23 4.98
C MET A 62 4.91 -15.89 4.47
N GLN A 63 6.08 -15.46 4.88
CA GLN A 63 6.67 -14.19 4.45
C GLN A 63 6.92 -14.20 2.93
N SER A 64 7.38 -15.29 2.40
CA SER A 64 7.60 -15.46 0.97
C SER A 64 6.30 -15.28 0.17
N ILE A 65 5.22 -15.86 0.66
CA ILE A 65 3.90 -15.72 0.03
C ILE A 65 3.41 -14.27 0.08
N VAL A 66 3.52 -13.64 1.24
CA VAL A 66 3.11 -12.24 1.43
C VAL A 66 3.90 -11.32 0.49
N ASP A 67 5.21 -11.51 0.40
CA ASP A 67 6.06 -10.70 -0.47
C ASP A 67 5.69 -10.90 -1.94
N ALA A 68 5.43 -12.14 -2.35
CA ALA A 68 5.02 -12.44 -3.72
C ALA A 68 3.69 -11.77 -4.07
N VAL A 69 2.72 -11.80 -3.17
CA VAL A 69 1.43 -11.14 -3.36
C VAL A 69 1.61 -9.63 -3.47
N ALA A 70 2.42 -9.04 -2.60
CA ALA A 70 2.68 -7.60 -2.62
C ALA A 70 3.32 -7.15 -3.94
N ILE A 71 4.31 -7.90 -4.42
CA ILE A 71 4.97 -7.61 -5.69
C ILE A 71 3.98 -7.74 -6.85
N ASP A 72 3.18 -8.78 -6.85
CA ASP A 72 2.19 -9.03 -7.90
C ASP A 72 1.17 -7.90 -7.98
N VAL A 73 0.66 -7.43 -6.84
CA VAL A 73 -0.28 -6.31 -6.80
C VAL A 73 0.34 -5.04 -7.39
N LYS A 74 1.56 -4.73 -7.01
CA LYS A 74 2.26 -3.54 -7.54
C LYS A 74 2.47 -3.64 -9.05
N GLN A 75 2.91 -4.80 -9.53
CA GLN A 75 3.14 -5.02 -10.95
C GLN A 75 1.83 -4.94 -11.74
N HIS A 76 0.76 -5.46 -11.19
CA HIS A 76 -0.55 -5.42 -11.84
C HIS A 76 -1.00 -3.98 -12.11
N PHE A 77 -0.78 -3.08 -11.19
CA PHE A 77 -1.16 -1.67 -11.31
C PHE A 77 -0.04 -0.78 -11.85
N GLY A 78 1.14 -1.33 -12.12
CA GLY A 78 2.26 -0.56 -12.61
C GLY A 78 2.84 0.41 -11.59
N VAL A 79 2.68 0.12 -10.31
CA VAL A 79 3.19 0.98 -9.22
C VAL A 79 4.61 0.54 -8.86
N GLU A 80 5.55 1.48 -8.93
CA GLU A 80 6.93 1.26 -8.53
C GLU A 80 7.24 2.03 -7.25
N GLU A 81 8.13 1.48 -6.45
CA GLU A 81 8.62 2.17 -5.27
C GLU A 81 9.79 3.08 -5.57
#